data_bd84e2afebcf78158a071835da39d9eb
#
_entry.id   bd84e2afebcf78158a071835da39d9eb
#
_cell.length_a   1.000
_cell.length_b   1.000
_cell.length_c   1.000
_cell.angle_alpha   90.00
_cell.angle_beta   90.00
_cell.angle_gamma   90.00
#
_symmetry.space_group_name_H-M   'P 1'
#
loop_
_entity.id
_entity.type
_entity.pdbx_description
1 polymer ?
#
loop_
_entity_poly.entity_id
_entity_poly.type
_entity_poly.pdbx_seq_one_letter_code
_entity_poly.pdbx_strand_id
1 'polypeptide(L)'
;MKKLLTLALLAVMATGANAEEKDSVKSNKPVFTTIKTLPITSIKDQNRSGTCWAYSTLSFFESEILKKTGKSYDLSEMFIANKDYMERAELTVRMHGDSQFAQGGSAGDVLIVMKNHGIIPETAMPLPGTMQGDSLANFNEFFSVMEPYVKAIAKSDAKKISKQWKVGLQGILDAYLGKTPETFTYEGKTYTPKSFMASLGIDLDDYVSITSYTHHPFYTKFAVEVQDNWRWDQSYNVPMDEMMRIIDNALDNGYTIAWGGDVSEEGFTRKGLGILYDTKKAQSLTGSDAARWLKLKASEKKEKLDSLGVNAPEIVPTQQYRQDGFDNWELTDDHGMHIYGLAKDQNGKEYYMVKNSWGEYGDYKGTWYMTKAFVAGKTMDFLINKNAIPKDIRKKLGI
;
A
#
# COMPACT_ATOMS: atom_id res chain seq x y z
N MET A 1 -54.56 20.59 -75.77
CA MET A 1 -54.45 19.31 -75.09
C MET A 1 -53.41 18.43 -75.80
N LYS A 2 -52.16 18.57 -75.50
CA LYS A 2 -51.09 17.64 -75.83
C LYS A 2 -50.03 17.69 -74.81
N LYS A 3 -49.80 16.59 -74.08
CA LYS A 3 -48.78 16.41 -73.10
C LYS A 3 -47.43 16.16 -73.78
N LEU A 4 -46.42 16.97 -73.46
CA LEU A 4 -45.06 16.67 -73.76
C LEU A 4 -44.45 15.94 -72.62
N LEU A 5 -43.94 14.75 -72.79
CA LEU A 5 -43.05 14.05 -71.87
C LEU A 5 -41.60 14.50 -72.19
N THR A 6 -40.95 14.99 -71.17
CA THR A 6 -39.50 15.28 -71.22
C THR A 6 -38.76 14.18 -70.43
N LEU A 7 -37.93 13.41 -71.13
CA LEU A 7 -37.06 12.41 -70.55
C LEU A 7 -35.81 13.10 -69.99
N ALA A 8 -35.57 13.05 -68.69
CA ALA A 8 -34.33 13.50 -68.09
C ALA A 8 -33.39 12.32 -67.89
N LEU A 9 -32.26 12.36 -68.57
CA LEU A 9 -31.16 11.40 -68.40
C LEU A 9 -30.41 11.74 -67.13
N LEU A 10 -30.43 10.88 -66.08
CA LEU A 10 -29.58 11.00 -64.86
C LEU A 10 -28.23 10.34 -65.18
N ALA A 11 -27.19 11.14 -65.31
CA ALA A 11 -25.82 10.68 -65.28
C ALA A 11 -25.39 10.41 -63.78
N VAL A 12 -25.17 9.16 -63.42
CA VAL A 12 -24.60 8.76 -62.14
C VAL A 12 -23.08 8.94 -62.22
N MET A 13 -22.59 10.04 -61.63
CA MET A 13 -21.16 10.14 -61.34
C MET A 13 -20.87 9.33 -60.06
N ALA A 14 -20.17 8.22 -60.21
CA ALA A 14 -19.59 7.49 -59.11
C ALA A 14 -18.38 8.28 -58.59
N THR A 15 -18.58 9.09 -57.55
CA THR A 15 -17.48 9.61 -56.74
C THR A 15 -17.02 8.51 -55.82
N GLY A 16 -15.84 7.93 -56.14
CA GLY A 16 -15.13 7.06 -55.20
C GLY A 16 -14.80 7.82 -53.93
N ALA A 17 -15.55 7.61 -52.88
CA ALA A 17 -15.16 8.02 -51.54
C ALA A 17 -14.04 7.10 -51.12
N ASN A 18 -12.78 7.57 -51.20
CA ASN A 18 -11.71 7.02 -50.38
C ASN A 18 -12.11 7.25 -48.93
N ALA A 19 -12.55 6.18 -48.27
CA ALA A 19 -12.59 6.13 -46.84
C ALA A 19 -11.13 6.16 -46.37
N GLU A 20 -10.64 7.35 -46.03
CA GLU A 20 -9.47 7.46 -45.15
C GLU A 20 -9.83 6.70 -43.87
N GLU A 21 -9.22 5.53 -43.72
CA GLU A 21 -9.13 4.86 -42.43
C GLU A 21 -8.49 5.87 -41.46
N LYS A 22 -9.32 6.61 -40.73
CA LYS A 22 -8.84 7.36 -39.59
C LYS A 22 -8.25 6.33 -38.63
N ASP A 23 -6.92 6.20 -38.69
CA ASP A 23 -6.17 5.61 -37.60
C ASP A 23 -6.68 6.26 -36.31
N SER A 24 -7.56 5.54 -35.62
CA SER A 24 -7.99 5.97 -34.29
C SER A 24 -6.75 5.95 -33.41
N VAL A 25 -6.17 7.13 -33.17
CA VAL A 25 -5.11 7.29 -32.18
C VAL A 25 -5.66 6.67 -30.89
N LYS A 26 -5.22 5.43 -30.61
CA LYS A 26 -5.62 4.72 -29.38
C LYS A 26 -5.22 5.62 -28.22
N SER A 27 -6.19 6.01 -27.43
CA SER A 27 -5.94 6.84 -26.25
C SER A 27 -4.89 6.17 -25.36
N ASN A 28 -3.84 6.89 -25.02
CA ASN A 28 -2.83 6.43 -24.06
C ASN A 28 -3.35 6.41 -22.63
N LYS A 29 -4.54 7.00 -22.37
CA LYS A 29 -5.17 6.97 -21.07
C LYS A 29 -5.61 5.53 -20.76
N PRO A 30 -5.25 4.99 -19.59
CA PRO A 30 -5.66 3.66 -19.18
C PRO A 30 -7.19 3.53 -19.10
N VAL A 31 -7.71 2.44 -19.68
CA VAL A 31 -9.09 1.99 -19.53
C VAL A 31 -9.04 0.59 -18.95
N PHE A 32 -9.42 0.46 -17.68
CA PHE A 32 -9.33 -0.79 -16.95
C PHE A 32 -10.62 -1.60 -17.04
N THR A 33 -10.46 -2.90 -17.27
CA THR A 33 -11.51 -3.91 -17.11
C THR A 33 -11.14 -4.76 -15.90
N THR A 34 -12.00 -4.80 -14.89
CA THR A 34 -11.82 -5.64 -13.71
C THR A 34 -11.89 -7.11 -14.10
N ILE A 35 -10.87 -7.88 -13.75
CA ILE A 35 -10.85 -9.34 -13.86
C ILE A 35 -11.44 -9.94 -12.60
N LYS A 36 -10.99 -9.45 -11.44
CA LYS A 36 -11.43 -9.89 -10.12
C LYS A 36 -11.34 -8.76 -9.11
N THR A 37 -12.31 -8.67 -8.25
CA THR A 37 -12.27 -7.75 -7.09
C THR A 37 -12.80 -8.47 -5.87
N LEU A 38 -12.17 -8.19 -4.74
CA LEU A 38 -12.58 -8.71 -3.43
C LEU A 38 -13.22 -7.58 -2.62
N PRO A 39 -14.14 -7.89 -1.72
CA PRO A 39 -14.77 -6.88 -0.88
C PRO A 39 -13.74 -6.17 0.00
N ILE A 40 -13.82 -4.85 0.03
CA ILE A 40 -13.04 -3.97 0.90
C ILE A 40 -13.97 -3.02 1.63
N THR A 41 -13.50 -2.47 2.73
CA THR A 41 -14.14 -1.37 3.45
C THR A 41 -13.89 -0.03 2.76
N SER A 42 -14.48 1.07 3.25
CA SER A 42 -14.31 2.41 2.70
C SER A 42 -12.85 2.82 2.62
N ILE A 43 -12.53 3.66 1.65
CA ILE A 43 -11.21 4.29 1.54
C ILE A 43 -11.11 5.39 2.58
N LYS A 44 -10.05 5.33 3.41
CA LYS A 44 -9.75 6.32 4.44
C LYS A 44 -8.66 7.28 3.99
N ASP A 45 -8.47 8.35 4.74
CA ASP A 45 -7.43 9.34 4.51
C ASP A 45 -6.55 9.49 5.75
N GLN A 46 -5.31 8.99 5.67
CA GLN A 46 -4.29 9.17 6.70
C GLN A 46 -3.78 10.62 6.79
N ASN A 47 -4.06 11.42 5.76
CA ASN A 47 -3.66 12.81 5.62
C ASN A 47 -2.17 13.04 5.95
N ARG A 48 -1.84 13.88 6.93
CA ARG A 48 -0.47 14.23 7.34
C ARG A 48 0.02 13.39 8.51
N SER A 49 -0.20 12.09 8.45
CA SER A 49 0.35 11.12 9.39
C SER A 49 1.17 10.06 8.66
N GLY A 50 2.26 9.61 9.25
CA GLY A 50 3.06 8.51 8.74
C GLY A 50 2.51 7.14 9.17
N THR A 51 1.18 6.97 9.13
CA THR A 51 0.49 5.76 9.64
C THR A 51 -0.08 4.87 8.52
N CYS A 52 0.46 4.97 7.29
CA CYS A 52 0.06 4.12 6.17
C CYS A 52 0.07 2.62 6.53
N TRP A 53 1.03 2.19 7.31
CA TRP A 53 1.15 0.83 7.81
C TRP A 53 -0.06 0.38 8.65
N ALA A 54 -0.62 1.27 9.49
CA ALA A 54 -1.82 0.98 10.28
C ALA A 54 -3.06 0.97 9.39
N TYR A 55 -3.24 1.98 8.53
CA TYR A 55 -4.39 2.08 7.62
C TYR A 55 -4.47 0.91 6.64
N SER A 56 -3.37 0.56 5.99
CA SER A 56 -3.34 -0.54 5.02
C SER A 56 -3.58 -1.89 5.67
N THR A 57 -2.97 -2.13 6.82
CA THR A 57 -3.07 -3.42 7.51
C THR A 57 -4.44 -3.60 8.19
N LEU A 58 -5.01 -2.55 8.79
CA LEU A 58 -6.37 -2.65 9.31
C LEU A 58 -7.40 -2.82 8.18
N SER A 59 -7.23 -2.13 7.05
CA SER A 59 -8.05 -2.37 5.86
C SER A 59 -7.99 -3.83 5.38
N PHE A 60 -6.81 -4.45 5.44
CA PHE A 60 -6.63 -5.87 5.16
C PHE A 60 -7.40 -6.74 6.19
N PHE A 61 -7.23 -6.51 7.50
CA PHE A 61 -7.94 -7.27 8.52
C PHE A 61 -9.45 -7.06 8.45
N GLU A 62 -9.93 -5.88 8.13
CA GLU A 62 -11.35 -5.60 7.89
C GLU A 62 -11.91 -6.47 6.76
N SER A 63 -11.14 -6.66 5.67
CA SER A 63 -11.52 -7.55 4.56
C SER A 63 -11.49 -9.03 4.97
N GLU A 64 -10.51 -9.45 5.78
CA GLU A 64 -10.45 -10.82 6.32
C GLU A 64 -11.65 -11.11 7.24
N ILE A 65 -12.02 -10.16 8.10
CA ILE A 65 -13.19 -10.27 8.97
C ILE A 65 -14.47 -10.30 8.12
N LEU A 66 -14.60 -9.40 7.13
CA LEU A 66 -15.74 -9.37 6.23
C LEU A 66 -15.89 -10.69 5.46
N LYS A 67 -14.80 -11.24 4.93
CA LYS A 67 -14.78 -12.55 4.27
C LYS A 67 -15.28 -13.65 5.20
N LYS A 68 -14.85 -13.66 6.46
CA LYS A 68 -15.14 -14.74 7.40
C LYS A 68 -16.53 -14.63 8.02
N THR A 69 -16.98 -13.43 8.32
CA THR A 69 -18.18 -13.19 9.13
C THR A 69 -19.36 -12.62 8.32
N GLY A 70 -19.11 -12.09 7.14
CA GLY A 70 -20.07 -11.32 6.35
C GLY A 70 -20.38 -9.93 6.93
N LYS A 71 -19.68 -9.50 8.01
CA LYS A 71 -19.86 -8.20 8.65
C LYS A 71 -18.71 -7.26 8.35
N SER A 72 -19.04 -6.02 8.02
CA SER A 72 -18.07 -4.94 7.87
C SER A 72 -17.80 -4.30 9.23
N TYR A 73 -16.53 -4.05 9.51
CA TYR A 73 -16.07 -3.31 10.68
C TYR A 73 -15.20 -2.16 10.22
N ASP A 74 -15.15 -1.12 11.02
CA ASP A 74 -14.28 0.04 10.90
C ASP A 74 -13.40 0.06 12.15
N LEU A 75 -12.12 -0.31 11.98
CA LEU A 75 -11.17 -0.50 13.09
C LEU A 75 -10.31 0.76 13.28
N SER A 76 -9.93 1.03 14.55
CA SER A 76 -9.25 2.28 14.90
C SER A 76 -7.73 2.21 14.66
N GLU A 77 -7.24 2.99 13.70
CA GLU A 77 -5.83 3.18 13.43
C GLU A 77 -5.14 3.92 14.59
N MET A 78 -5.85 4.85 15.22
CA MET A 78 -5.29 5.63 16.33
C MET A 78 -5.08 4.79 17.60
N PHE A 79 -5.90 3.75 17.80
CA PHE A 79 -5.65 2.78 18.87
C PHE A 79 -4.36 2.01 18.61
N ILE A 80 -4.14 1.55 17.39
CA ILE A 80 -2.90 0.87 17.00
C ILE A 80 -1.71 1.80 17.19
N ALA A 81 -1.76 3.02 16.64
CA ALA A 81 -0.69 4.01 16.76
C ALA A 81 -0.35 4.35 18.24
N ASN A 82 -1.37 4.52 19.10
CA ASN A 82 -1.17 4.80 20.52
C ASN A 82 -0.37 3.69 21.22
N LYS A 83 -0.74 2.42 20.97
CA LYS A 83 -0.06 1.28 21.59
C LYS A 83 1.34 1.07 21.03
N ASP A 84 1.47 1.17 19.71
CA ASP A 84 2.73 0.97 19.01
C ASP A 84 3.78 2.00 19.39
N TYR A 85 3.44 3.28 19.40
CA TYR A 85 4.38 4.34 19.74
C TYR A 85 4.84 4.26 21.22
N MET A 86 3.99 3.79 22.14
CA MET A 86 4.43 3.51 23.50
C MET A 86 5.48 2.39 23.53
N GLU A 87 5.24 1.27 22.85
CA GLU A 87 6.16 0.14 22.80
C GLU A 87 7.47 0.50 22.08
N ARG A 88 7.39 1.26 20.97
CA ARG A 88 8.56 1.77 20.24
C ARG A 88 9.40 2.72 21.10
N ALA A 89 8.75 3.60 21.86
CA ALA A 89 9.44 4.47 22.81
C ALA A 89 10.15 3.67 23.90
N GLU A 90 9.50 2.61 24.43
CA GLU A 90 10.14 1.72 25.39
C GLU A 90 11.40 1.04 24.82
N LEU A 91 11.33 0.57 23.58
CA LEU A 91 12.50 0.00 22.91
C LEU A 91 13.59 1.06 22.75
N THR A 92 13.25 2.23 22.22
CA THR A 92 14.19 3.33 21.99
C THR A 92 14.91 3.73 23.29
N VAL A 93 14.19 3.80 24.41
CA VAL A 93 14.78 4.09 25.73
C VAL A 93 15.69 2.93 26.19
N ARG A 94 15.28 1.67 26.03
CA ARG A 94 16.13 0.49 26.35
C ARG A 94 17.40 0.43 25.51
N MET A 95 17.33 0.89 24.24
CA MET A 95 18.44 0.96 23.30
C MET A 95 19.27 2.24 23.44
N HIS A 96 19.04 3.03 24.50
CA HIS A 96 19.74 4.31 24.73
C HIS A 96 19.68 5.28 23.54
N GLY A 97 18.61 5.22 22.76
CA GLY A 97 18.37 6.06 21.60
C GLY A 97 19.09 5.63 20.32
N ASP A 98 19.62 4.41 20.26
CA ASP A 98 20.25 3.85 19.05
C ASP A 98 19.21 3.16 18.14
N SER A 99 17.96 3.07 18.55
CA SER A 99 16.83 2.70 17.73
C SER A 99 16.11 3.96 17.22
N GLN A 100 15.72 3.98 15.97
CA GLN A 100 14.96 5.10 15.42
C GLN A 100 13.55 5.15 16.01
N PHE A 101 13.18 6.31 16.53
CA PHE A 101 11.81 6.62 16.93
C PHE A 101 11.17 7.51 15.84
N ALA A 102 10.23 6.97 15.08
CA ALA A 102 9.61 7.61 13.92
C ALA A 102 8.13 7.23 13.80
N GLN A 103 7.43 7.82 12.83
CA GLN A 103 6.00 7.60 12.61
C GLN A 103 5.70 6.29 11.88
N GLY A 104 6.61 5.84 11.02
CA GLY A 104 6.45 4.63 10.22
C GLY A 104 6.43 3.36 11.07
N GLY A 105 6.00 2.28 10.47
CA GLY A 105 5.92 0.95 11.07
C GLY A 105 5.57 -0.09 10.00
N SER A 106 5.44 -1.34 10.40
CA SER A 106 5.19 -2.47 9.52
C SER A 106 3.78 -3.07 9.73
N ALA A 107 3.37 -3.92 8.80
CA ALA A 107 2.15 -4.73 8.99
C ALA A 107 2.27 -5.67 10.20
N GLY A 108 3.49 -6.11 10.53
CA GLY A 108 3.80 -6.89 11.72
C GLY A 108 3.50 -6.15 13.02
N ASP A 109 3.72 -4.84 13.06
CA ASP A 109 3.40 -4.02 14.23
C ASP A 109 1.91 -4.05 14.56
N VAL A 110 1.06 -3.90 13.55
CA VAL A 110 -0.40 -4.00 13.72
C VAL A 110 -0.80 -5.37 14.27
N LEU A 111 -0.26 -6.44 13.67
CA LEU A 111 -0.52 -7.82 14.10
C LEU A 111 -0.12 -8.04 15.57
N ILE A 112 1.05 -7.55 15.97
CA ILE A 112 1.58 -7.69 17.34
C ILE A 112 0.75 -6.85 18.32
N VAL A 113 0.40 -5.60 17.97
CA VAL A 113 -0.47 -4.77 18.81
C VAL A 113 -1.84 -5.41 19.00
N MET A 114 -2.45 -5.95 17.94
CA MET A 114 -3.72 -6.67 18.05
C MET A 114 -3.61 -7.91 18.95
N LYS A 115 -2.51 -8.66 18.87
CA LYS A 115 -2.24 -9.81 19.77
C LYS A 115 -2.07 -9.37 21.23
N ASN A 116 -1.30 -8.31 21.48
CA ASN A 116 -0.95 -7.88 22.81
C ASN A 116 -2.05 -7.09 23.51
N HIS A 117 -2.74 -6.20 22.78
CA HIS A 117 -3.67 -5.22 23.31
C HIS A 117 -5.12 -5.41 22.86
N GLY A 118 -5.35 -6.21 21.82
CA GLY A 118 -6.66 -6.29 21.13
C GLY A 118 -6.84 -5.16 20.13
N ILE A 119 -8.08 -4.86 19.80
CA ILE A 119 -8.50 -3.80 18.86
C ILE A 119 -9.83 -3.19 19.30
N ILE A 120 -10.13 -2.00 18.85
CA ILE A 120 -11.40 -1.32 19.06
C ILE A 120 -11.98 -0.82 17.72
N PRO A 121 -13.29 -0.61 17.62
CA PRO A 121 -13.87 0.06 16.47
C PRO A 121 -13.50 1.56 16.49
N GLU A 122 -13.44 2.18 15.33
CA GLU A 122 -13.13 3.62 15.18
C GLU A 122 -14.05 4.49 16.03
N THR A 123 -15.32 4.13 16.13
CA THR A 123 -16.34 4.86 16.94
C THR A 123 -16.03 4.91 18.44
N ALA A 124 -15.16 4.01 18.95
CA ALA A 124 -14.74 4.03 20.36
C ALA A 124 -13.56 4.97 20.62
N MET A 125 -12.88 5.43 19.56
CA MET A 125 -11.76 6.38 19.62
C MET A 125 -11.78 7.25 18.35
N PRO A 126 -12.80 8.12 18.19
CA PRO A 126 -13.11 8.76 16.89
C PRO A 126 -12.17 9.91 16.51
N LEU A 127 -11.25 10.32 17.39
CA LEU A 127 -10.30 11.39 17.09
C LEU A 127 -9.14 10.83 16.25
N PRO A 128 -8.92 11.30 15.02
CA PRO A 128 -7.88 10.76 14.14
C PRO A 128 -6.49 11.36 14.41
N GLY A 129 -6.17 11.75 15.63
CA GLY A 129 -4.92 12.44 15.95
C GLY A 129 -4.90 13.86 15.42
N THR A 130 -6.04 14.53 15.52
CA THR A 130 -6.21 15.87 14.97
C THR A 130 -5.71 16.93 15.90
N MET A 131 -5.50 18.06 15.29
CA MET A 131 -5.29 19.34 15.96
C MET A 131 -6.40 20.29 15.53
N GLN A 132 -6.85 21.11 16.45
CA GLN A 132 -7.73 22.25 16.16
C GLN A 132 -9.11 21.89 15.55
N GLY A 133 -9.62 20.70 15.82
CA GLY A 133 -10.95 20.28 15.34
C GLY A 133 -11.00 19.78 13.89
N ASP A 134 -9.86 19.56 13.26
CA ASP A 134 -9.81 18.86 11.97
C ASP A 134 -10.40 17.45 12.10
N SER A 135 -11.01 16.96 11.03
CA SER A 135 -11.54 15.61 10.93
C SER A 135 -10.49 14.59 10.43
N LEU A 136 -9.29 15.04 10.08
CA LEU A 136 -8.21 14.23 9.51
C LEU A 136 -6.96 14.30 10.36
N ALA A 137 -6.19 13.21 10.42
CA ALA A 137 -4.96 13.11 11.18
C ALA A 137 -3.90 14.13 10.70
N ASN A 138 -3.22 14.77 11.67
CA ASN A 138 -2.08 15.65 11.41
C ASN A 138 -1.04 15.51 12.53
N PHE A 139 0.04 14.83 12.23
CA PHE A 139 1.08 14.48 13.19
C PHE A 139 2.26 15.45 13.24
N ASN A 140 2.20 16.58 12.53
CA ASN A 140 3.33 17.52 12.49
C ASN A 140 3.68 18.06 13.87
N GLU A 141 2.70 18.60 14.61
CA GLU A 141 2.95 19.08 15.98
C GLU A 141 3.17 17.92 16.94
N PHE A 142 2.34 16.89 16.86
CA PHE A 142 2.42 15.71 17.72
C PHE A 142 3.84 15.12 17.75
N PHE A 143 4.44 14.85 16.60
CA PHE A 143 5.80 14.32 16.54
C PHE A 143 6.88 15.33 16.91
N SER A 144 6.66 16.62 16.66
CA SER A 144 7.59 17.67 17.13
C SER A 144 7.72 17.73 18.65
N VAL A 145 6.72 17.22 19.37
CA VAL A 145 6.72 17.11 20.85
C VAL A 145 7.18 15.73 21.30
N MET A 146 6.63 14.68 20.71
CA MET A 146 6.82 13.30 21.17
C MET A 146 8.25 12.79 20.92
N GLU A 147 8.79 13.01 19.74
CA GLU A 147 10.12 12.52 19.37
C GLU A 147 11.23 13.12 20.23
N PRO A 148 11.33 14.46 20.45
CA PRO A 148 12.29 15.04 21.38
C PRO A 148 12.09 14.57 22.82
N TYR A 149 10.84 14.37 23.26
CA TYR A 149 10.56 13.85 24.60
C TYR A 149 11.19 12.46 24.80
N VAL A 150 10.95 11.53 23.88
CA VAL A 150 11.53 10.17 23.95
C VAL A 150 13.05 10.21 23.85
N LYS A 151 13.61 11.02 22.93
CA LYS A 151 15.06 11.19 22.76
C LYS A 151 15.72 11.75 24.03
N ALA A 152 15.10 12.74 24.69
CA ALA A 152 15.62 13.32 25.93
C ALA A 152 15.72 12.28 27.06
N ILE A 153 14.75 11.36 27.15
CA ILE A 153 14.81 10.26 28.12
C ILE A 153 15.88 9.25 27.73
N ALA A 154 15.92 8.85 26.44
CA ALA A 154 16.83 7.82 25.95
C ALA A 154 18.32 8.24 26.06
N LYS A 155 18.61 9.51 25.90
CA LYS A 155 19.98 10.08 25.96
C LYS A 155 20.27 10.76 27.31
N SER A 156 19.47 10.50 28.33
CA SER A 156 19.69 11.08 29.70
C SER A 156 20.98 10.57 30.33
N ASP A 157 21.74 11.47 30.96
CA ASP A 157 22.94 11.14 31.75
C ASP A 157 22.62 10.51 33.11
N ALA A 158 21.35 10.37 33.45
CA ALA A 158 20.90 9.82 34.72
C ALA A 158 21.31 8.35 34.86
N LYS A 159 21.96 7.98 35.96
CA LYS A 159 22.30 6.58 36.27
C LYS A 159 21.07 5.68 36.42
N LYS A 160 19.91 6.26 36.71
CA LYS A 160 18.63 5.57 36.84
C LYS A 160 17.51 6.51 36.45
N ILE A 161 16.68 6.09 35.50
CA ILE A 161 15.45 6.78 35.12
C ILE A 161 14.25 6.24 35.90
N SER A 162 13.29 7.08 36.19
CA SER A 162 12.02 6.70 36.87
C SER A 162 11.05 6.11 35.83
N LYS A 163 9.95 5.52 36.29
CA LYS A 163 8.86 5.09 35.37
C LYS A 163 7.94 6.26 34.97
N GLN A 164 8.13 7.46 35.48
CA GLN A 164 7.24 8.60 35.28
C GLN A 164 7.26 9.08 33.80
N TRP A 165 8.36 8.86 33.08
CA TRP A 165 8.42 9.21 31.65
C TRP A 165 7.35 8.48 30.82
N LYS A 166 6.96 7.24 31.18
CA LYS A 166 5.88 6.53 30.51
C LYS A 166 4.52 7.19 30.76
N VAL A 167 4.30 7.70 31.97
CA VAL A 167 3.08 8.45 32.30
C VAL A 167 3.02 9.76 31.55
N GLY A 168 4.16 10.46 31.42
CA GLY A 168 4.26 11.67 30.62
C GLY A 168 4.02 11.39 29.13
N LEU A 169 4.64 10.36 28.58
CA LEU A 169 4.42 9.95 27.20
C LEU A 169 2.96 9.55 26.93
N GLN A 170 2.35 8.76 27.85
CA GLN A 170 0.93 8.40 27.70
C GLN A 170 0.03 9.65 27.69
N GLY A 171 0.36 10.66 28.51
CA GLY A 171 -0.36 11.93 28.46
C GLY A 171 -0.25 12.66 27.13
N ILE A 172 0.91 12.61 26.48
CA ILE A 172 1.10 13.13 25.11
C ILE A 172 0.27 12.31 24.11
N LEU A 173 0.38 10.99 24.16
CA LEU A 173 -0.39 10.10 23.28
C LEU A 173 -1.91 10.32 23.42
N ASP A 174 -2.40 10.40 24.64
CA ASP A 174 -3.83 10.61 24.93
C ASP A 174 -4.32 11.99 24.47
N ALA A 175 -3.46 13.02 24.55
CA ALA A 175 -3.81 14.37 24.12
C ALA A 175 -3.95 14.49 22.58
N TYR A 176 -3.10 13.78 21.81
CA TYR A 176 -3.05 13.90 20.36
C TYR A 176 -3.83 12.80 19.62
N LEU A 177 -3.84 11.58 20.12
CA LEU A 177 -4.50 10.45 19.49
C LEU A 177 -5.85 10.10 20.11
N GLY A 178 -6.15 10.63 21.29
CA GLY A 178 -7.28 10.24 22.10
C GLY A 178 -6.93 9.15 23.13
N LYS A 179 -7.69 9.15 24.22
CA LYS A 179 -7.50 8.18 25.29
C LYS A 179 -8.03 6.82 24.91
N THR A 180 -7.19 5.80 25.00
CA THR A 180 -7.61 4.42 24.75
C THR A 180 -8.57 3.95 25.83
N PRO A 181 -9.80 3.48 25.49
CA PRO A 181 -10.77 3.04 26.49
C PRO A 181 -10.39 1.68 27.08
N GLU A 182 -10.63 1.51 28.39
CA GLU A 182 -10.54 0.18 29.02
C GLU A 182 -11.73 -0.71 28.62
N THR A 183 -12.93 -0.09 28.52
CA THR A 183 -14.15 -0.72 28.04
C THR A 183 -14.93 0.26 27.17
N PHE A 184 -15.68 -0.29 26.23
CA PHE A 184 -16.56 0.49 25.33
C PHE A 184 -17.81 -0.31 24.97
N THR A 185 -18.84 0.38 24.48
CA THR A 185 -20.07 -0.25 23.99
C THR A 185 -20.07 -0.23 22.48
N TYR A 186 -20.30 -1.39 21.86
CA TYR A 186 -20.45 -1.54 20.43
C TYR A 186 -21.65 -2.46 20.14
N GLU A 187 -22.58 -2.05 19.27
CA GLU A 187 -23.82 -2.76 18.97
C GLU A 187 -24.57 -3.26 20.22
N GLY A 188 -24.63 -2.41 21.28
CA GLY A 188 -25.34 -2.70 22.52
C GLY A 188 -24.65 -3.66 23.47
N LYS A 189 -23.40 -4.09 23.19
CA LYS A 189 -22.59 -4.93 24.08
C LYS A 189 -21.38 -4.19 24.59
N THR A 190 -20.99 -4.46 25.82
CA THR A 190 -19.77 -3.91 26.42
C THR A 190 -18.61 -4.84 26.16
N TYR A 191 -17.50 -4.28 25.69
CA TYR A 191 -16.27 -4.98 25.37
C TYR A 191 -15.06 -4.32 26.05
N THR A 192 -14.02 -5.12 26.29
CA THR A 192 -12.64 -4.66 26.37
C THR A 192 -12.02 -4.79 24.98
N PRO A 193 -10.90 -4.11 24.67
CA PRO A 193 -10.22 -4.28 23.36
C PRO A 193 -9.91 -5.75 23.03
N LYS A 194 -9.49 -6.55 24.02
CA LYS A 194 -9.22 -7.99 23.83
C LYS A 194 -10.48 -8.81 23.60
N SER A 195 -11.56 -8.54 24.30
CA SER A 195 -12.82 -9.28 24.09
C SER A 195 -13.48 -8.89 22.77
N PHE A 196 -13.30 -7.66 22.31
CA PHE A 196 -13.75 -7.27 20.97
C PHE A 196 -12.95 -7.97 19.89
N MET A 197 -11.60 -7.98 19.99
CA MET A 197 -10.74 -8.75 19.08
C MET A 197 -11.18 -10.22 18.97
N ALA A 198 -11.40 -10.87 20.12
CA ALA A 198 -11.86 -12.27 20.14
C ALA A 198 -13.22 -12.47 19.46
N SER A 199 -14.10 -11.45 19.47
CA SER A 199 -15.41 -11.52 18.82
C SER A 199 -15.39 -11.37 17.29
N LEU A 200 -14.27 -10.90 16.71
CA LEU A 200 -14.12 -10.70 15.26
C LEU A 200 -13.93 -12.01 14.49
N GLY A 201 -13.68 -13.12 15.19
CA GLY A 201 -13.66 -14.46 14.60
C GLY A 201 -12.46 -14.79 13.74
N ILE A 202 -11.40 -13.98 13.74
CA ILE A 202 -10.11 -14.26 13.07
C ILE A 202 -9.09 -14.76 14.08
N ASP A 203 -8.20 -15.65 13.64
CA ASP A 203 -7.05 -16.12 14.39
C ASP A 203 -5.80 -15.40 13.90
N LEU A 204 -5.19 -14.59 14.74
CA LEU A 204 -4.01 -13.79 14.38
C LEU A 204 -2.76 -14.64 14.13
N ASP A 205 -2.76 -15.94 14.51
CA ASP A 205 -1.68 -16.86 14.21
C ASP A 205 -1.77 -17.46 12.79
N ASP A 206 -2.84 -17.16 12.08
CA ASP A 206 -2.99 -17.53 10.66
C ASP A 206 -2.25 -16.58 9.70
N TYR A 207 -1.67 -15.48 10.20
CA TYR A 207 -1.06 -14.46 9.35
C TYR A 207 0.46 -14.48 9.44
N VAL A 208 1.10 -14.37 8.28
CA VAL A 208 2.55 -14.41 8.14
C VAL A 208 3.03 -13.33 7.17
N SER A 209 4.24 -12.81 7.40
CA SER A 209 4.92 -11.91 6.47
C SER A 209 5.76 -12.69 5.48
N ILE A 210 5.77 -12.23 4.20
CA ILE A 210 6.52 -12.80 3.08
C ILE A 210 7.41 -11.71 2.49
N THR A 211 8.64 -12.07 2.15
CA THR A 211 9.62 -11.21 1.47
C THR A 211 10.43 -12.00 0.44
N SER A 212 11.29 -11.32 -0.34
CA SER A 212 12.09 -11.98 -1.39
C SER A 212 13.42 -11.26 -1.61
N TYR A 213 14.48 -11.76 -0.94
CA TYR A 213 15.85 -11.25 -1.05
C TYR A 213 16.87 -12.38 -1.06
N THR A 214 18.03 -12.17 -1.71
CA THR A 214 19.06 -13.20 -1.91
C THR A 214 20.17 -13.20 -0.86
N HIS A 215 20.28 -12.15 -0.05
CA HIS A 215 21.29 -12.06 1.02
C HIS A 215 20.98 -12.96 2.23
N HIS A 216 19.76 -13.52 2.29
CA HIS A 216 19.38 -14.60 3.20
C HIS A 216 18.90 -15.83 2.41
N PRO A 217 19.07 -17.06 2.96
CA PRO A 217 18.58 -18.26 2.29
C PRO A 217 17.07 -18.25 2.06
N PHE A 218 16.62 -18.70 0.89
CA PHE A 218 15.20 -18.90 0.66
C PHE A 218 14.64 -20.01 1.55
N TYR A 219 13.34 -19.92 1.83
CA TYR A 219 12.56 -20.81 2.70
C TYR A 219 12.99 -20.76 4.18
N THR A 220 13.66 -19.70 4.57
CA THR A 220 13.95 -19.35 5.97
C THR A 220 13.25 -18.09 6.38
N LYS A 221 13.33 -17.74 7.66
CA LYS A 221 12.87 -16.45 8.17
C LYS A 221 14.06 -15.54 8.47
N PHE A 222 13.88 -14.26 8.21
CA PHE A 222 14.78 -13.22 8.69
C PHE A 222 14.01 -11.91 8.90
N ALA A 223 14.57 -11.02 9.69
CA ALA A 223 14.05 -9.67 9.83
C ALA A 223 14.57 -8.82 8.67
N VAL A 224 13.68 -8.28 7.84
CA VAL A 224 14.07 -7.35 6.78
C VAL A 224 14.71 -6.12 7.43
N GLU A 225 15.91 -5.75 7.00
CA GLU A 225 16.75 -4.73 7.62
C GLU A 225 16.33 -3.33 7.14
N VAL A 226 15.15 -2.91 7.55
CA VAL A 226 14.62 -1.56 7.32
C VAL A 226 14.26 -0.89 8.64
N GLN A 227 14.28 0.44 8.65
CA GLN A 227 14.11 1.22 9.88
C GLN A 227 12.74 1.05 10.52
N ASP A 228 11.71 0.82 9.70
CA ASP A 228 10.33 0.66 10.17
C ASP A 228 10.03 -0.75 10.68
N ASN A 229 10.91 -1.75 10.40
CA ASN A 229 10.90 -3.04 11.08
C ASN A 229 11.65 -2.97 12.42
N TRP A 230 11.31 -2.01 13.27
CA TRP A 230 11.98 -1.74 14.53
C TRP A 230 11.83 -2.84 15.59
N ARG A 231 10.85 -3.75 15.43
CA ARG A 231 10.65 -4.94 16.28
C ARG A 231 11.51 -6.11 15.85
N TRP A 232 12.19 -6.03 14.70
CA TRP A 232 12.91 -7.15 14.09
C TRP A 232 11.98 -8.33 13.79
N ASP A 233 10.73 -8.02 13.42
CA ASP A 233 9.77 -9.05 13.02
C ASP A 233 10.24 -9.77 11.78
N GLN A 234 9.93 -11.08 11.70
CA GLN A 234 10.53 -11.96 10.71
C GLN A 234 9.55 -12.27 9.58
N SER A 235 10.04 -12.11 8.36
CA SER A 235 9.35 -12.49 7.14
C SER A 235 9.91 -13.80 6.59
N TYR A 236 9.03 -14.63 6.02
CA TYR A 236 9.45 -15.80 5.25
C TYR A 236 10.02 -15.34 3.91
N ASN A 237 11.24 -15.79 3.61
CA ASN A 237 11.95 -15.47 2.38
C ASN A 237 11.65 -16.50 1.30
N VAL A 238 11.15 -16.05 0.15
CA VAL A 238 10.86 -16.92 -1.00
C VAL A 238 11.46 -16.31 -2.28
N PRO A 239 11.73 -17.12 -3.33
CA PRO A 239 12.09 -16.57 -4.64
C PRO A 239 11.01 -15.60 -5.17
N MET A 240 11.41 -14.60 -5.97
CA MET A 240 10.51 -13.56 -6.47
C MET A 240 9.33 -14.13 -7.28
N ASP A 241 9.55 -15.15 -8.06
CA ASP A 241 8.49 -15.82 -8.82
C ASP A 241 7.49 -16.52 -7.91
N GLU A 242 7.95 -17.13 -6.81
CA GLU A 242 7.06 -17.70 -5.79
C GLU A 242 6.33 -16.63 -5.00
N MET A 243 6.98 -15.50 -4.71
CA MET A 243 6.35 -14.33 -4.11
C MET A 243 5.16 -13.85 -4.97
N MET A 244 5.36 -13.70 -6.26
CA MET A 244 4.29 -13.30 -7.18
C MET A 244 3.19 -14.36 -7.31
N ARG A 245 3.54 -15.65 -7.31
CA ARG A 245 2.56 -16.75 -7.26
C ARG A 245 1.71 -16.73 -5.99
N ILE A 246 2.28 -16.35 -4.87
CA ILE A 246 1.54 -16.20 -3.59
C ILE A 246 0.49 -15.10 -3.74
N ILE A 247 0.86 -13.94 -4.28
CA ILE A 247 -0.07 -12.81 -4.48
C ILE A 247 -1.21 -13.20 -5.43
N ASP A 248 -0.90 -13.79 -6.58
CA ASP A 248 -1.91 -14.24 -7.54
C ASP A 248 -2.84 -15.30 -6.92
N ASN A 249 -2.26 -16.32 -6.27
CA ASN A 249 -3.04 -17.38 -5.61
C ASN A 249 -3.93 -16.84 -4.48
N ALA A 250 -3.48 -15.83 -3.75
CA ALA A 250 -4.28 -15.19 -2.72
C ALA A 250 -5.55 -14.58 -3.32
N LEU A 251 -5.40 -13.74 -4.33
CA LEU A 251 -6.53 -13.11 -5.02
C LEU A 251 -7.47 -14.16 -5.62
N ASP A 252 -6.93 -15.22 -6.24
CA ASP A 252 -7.71 -16.31 -6.83
C ASP A 252 -8.56 -17.07 -5.80
N ASN A 253 -8.08 -17.17 -4.56
CA ASN A 253 -8.77 -17.84 -3.47
C ASN A 253 -9.52 -16.89 -2.53
N GLY A 254 -9.71 -15.62 -2.95
CA GLY A 254 -10.51 -14.65 -2.22
C GLY A 254 -9.82 -14.09 -0.97
N TYR A 255 -8.48 -14.01 -0.97
CA TYR A 255 -7.68 -13.35 0.07
C TYR A 255 -7.06 -12.07 -0.46
N THR A 256 -7.07 -11.04 0.35
CA THR A 256 -6.40 -9.76 0.09
C THR A 256 -4.99 -9.77 0.70
N ILE A 257 -4.22 -8.71 0.50
CA ILE A 257 -2.82 -8.64 0.95
C ILE A 257 -2.53 -7.25 1.52
N ALA A 258 -1.98 -7.18 2.74
CA ALA A 258 -1.38 -5.94 3.25
C ALA A 258 0.04 -5.85 2.70
N TRP A 259 0.24 -4.96 1.74
CA TRP A 259 1.47 -4.80 0.97
C TRP A 259 2.30 -3.64 1.51
N GLY A 260 3.59 -3.85 1.72
CA GLY A 260 4.61 -2.84 1.99
C GLY A 260 5.60 -2.75 0.85
N GLY A 261 5.95 -1.54 0.44
CA GLY A 261 6.89 -1.37 -0.67
C GLY A 261 7.29 0.06 -0.96
N ASP A 262 8.13 0.18 -1.98
CA ASP A 262 8.67 1.44 -2.46
C ASP A 262 7.70 2.09 -3.46
N VAL A 263 7.31 3.30 -3.16
CA VAL A 263 6.46 4.15 -4.01
C VAL A 263 7.16 5.45 -4.42
N SER A 264 8.44 5.59 -4.12
CA SER A 264 9.24 6.77 -4.49
C SER A 264 9.58 6.85 -5.98
N GLU A 265 9.11 5.88 -6.77
CA GLU A 265 9.32 5.78 -8.20
C GLU A 265 8.59 6.84 -9.03
N GLU A 266 9.21 7.28 -10.13
CA GLU A 266 8.58 8.23 -11.06
C GLU A 266 7.25 7.71 -11.62
N GLY A 267 7.12 6.39 -11.80
CA GLY A 267 5.91 5.75 -12.30
C GLY A 267 4.81 5.51 -11.26
N PHE A 268 5.06 5.80 -9.98
CA PHE A 268 4.01 5.84 -8.97
C PHE A 268 3.38 7.24 -8.96
N THR A 269 2.23 7.37 -9.60
CA THR A 269 1.65 8.68 -9.88
C THR A 269 0.43 8.97 -9.02
N ARG A 270 0.20 10.25 -8.72
CA ARG A 270 -1.05 10.69 -8.06
C ARG A 270 -2.30 10.49 -8.93
N LYS A 271 -2.14 10.06 -10.18
CA LYS A 271 -3.25 9.67 -11.06
C LYS A 271 -3.75 8.24 -10.79
N GLY A 272 -3.17 7.56 -9.80
CA GLY A 272 -3.56 6.20 -9.42
C GLY A 272 -2.91 5.09 -10.26
N LEU A 273 -1.68 5.29 -10.71
CA LEU A 273 -0.91 4.30 -11.47
C LEU A 273 0.40 3.99 -10.77
N GLY A 274 0.80 2.71 -10.81
CA GLY A 274 2.13 2.24 -10.43
C GLY A 274 2.74 1.45 -11.61
N ILE A 275 3.68 2.07 -12.32
CA ILE A 275 4.34 1.50 -13.51
C ILE A 275 5.85 1.57 -13.32
N LEU A 276 6.55 0.47 -13.47
CA LEU A 276 8.00 0.42 -13.34
C LEU A 276 8.66 0.86 -14.65
N TYR A 277 8.81 2.17 -14.86
CA TYR A 277 9.28 2.72 -16.12
C TYR A 277 10.70 2.31 -16.49
N ASP A 278 10.87 1.80 -17.71
CA ASP A 278 12.18 1.63 -18.35
C ASP A 278 12.60 2.92 -19.06
N THR A 279 13.29 3.80 -18.34
CA THR A 279 13.74 5.09 -18.87
C THR A 279 14.77 4.94 -19.99
N LYS A 280 15.55 3.85 -20.00
CA LYS A 280 16.55 3.58 -21.07
C LYS A 280 15.85 3.15 -22.34
N LYS A 281 14.86 2.27 -22.23
CA LYS A 281 14.06 1.82 -23.36
C LYS A 281 13.13 2.91 -23.89
N ALA A 282 12.61 3.78 -23.02
CA ALA A 282 11.83 4.95 -23.40
C ALA A 282 12.62 5.92 -24.31
N GLN A 283 13.93 6.01 -24.12
CA GLN A 283 14.79 6.83 -24.97
C GLN A 283 14.83 6.30 -26.43
N SER A 284 14.77 5.00 -26.63
CA SER A 284 14.81 4.38 -27.97
C SER A 284 13.47 4.50 -28.71
N LEU A 285 12.35 4.69 -28.01
CA LEU A 285 11.02 4.87 -28.62
C LEU A 285 10.84 6.21 -29.34
N THR A 286 11.71 7.17 -29.09
CA THR A 286 11.58 8.54 -29.61
C THR A 286 12.47 8.81 -30.83
N GLY A 287 13.16 7.83 -31.39
CA GLY A 287 13.97 7.95 -32.58
C GLY A 287 14.99 9.10 -32.51
N SER A 288 14.96 10.04 -33.46
CA SER A 288 15.82 11.24 -33.48
C SER A 288 15.71 12.14 -32.23
N ASP A 289 14.71 11.93 -31.38
CA ASP A 289 14.53 12.63 -30.13
C ASP A 289 15.39 12.08 -28.97
N ALA A 290 16.16 11.00 -29.16
CA ALA A 290 17.06 10.46 -28.15
C ALA A 290 18.03 11.55 -27.60
N ALA A 291 18.53 12.40 -28.48
CA ALA A 291 19.39 13.53 -28.10
C ALA A 291 18.64 14.61 -27.29
N ARG A 292 17.32 14.80 -27.56
CA ARG A 292 16.45 15.68 -26.78
C ARG A 292 16.15 15.08 -25.42
N TRP A 293 15.87 13.77 -25.35
CA TRP A 293 15.63 13.07 -24.09
C TRP A 293 16.76 13.28 -23.07
N LEU A 294 18.00 13.17 -23.51
CA LEU A 294 19.17 13.36 -22.64
C LEU A 294 19.26 14.78 -22.07
N LYS A 295 18.69 15.78 -22.76
CA LYS A 295 18.67 17.19 -22.33
C LYS A 295 17.46 17.55 -21.46
N LEU A 296 16.45 16.69 -21.37
CA LEU A 296 15.27 16.95 -20.56
C LEU A 296 15.59 16.90 -19.07
N LYS A 297 14.96 17.80 -18.31
CA LYS A 297 14.95 17.74 -16.85
C LYS A 297 14.17 16.50 -16.39
N ALA A 298 14.37 16.06 -15.15
CA ALA A 298 13.66 14.93 -14.58
C ALA A 298 12.13 15.10 -14.66
N SER A 299 11.61 16.29 -14.36
CA SER A 299 10.16 16.60 -14.48
C SER A 299 9.62 16.45 -15.90
N GLU A 300 10.39 16.88 -16.91
CA GLU A 300 10.00 16.77 -18.32
C GLU A 300 10.05 15.33 -18.81
N LYS A 301 11.02 14.53 -18.33
CA LYS A 301 11.08 13.09 -18.58
C LYS A 301 9.88 12.38 -18.01
N LYS A 302 9.54 12.68 -16.75
CA LYS A 302 8.37 12.15 -16.09
C LYS A 302 7.08 12.48 -16.85
N GLU A 303 6.88 13.74 -17.23
CA GLU A 303 5.70 14.16 -18.00
C GLU A 303 5.59 13.41 -19.33
N LYS A 304 6.71 13.19 -20.01
CA LYS A 304 6.75 12.42 -21.25
C LYS A 304 6.41 10.94 -21.04
N LEU A 305 6.95 10.31 -19.98
CA LEU A 305 6.60 8.93 -19.62
C LEU A 305 5.13 8.80 -19.23
N ASP A 306 4.62 9.73 -18.42
CA ASP A 306 3.20 9.78 -18.06
C ASP A 306 2.29 9.94 -19.28
N SER A 307 2.74 10.65 -20.33
CA SER A 307 1.99 10.81 -21.58
C SER A 307 1.91 9.54 -22.40
N LEU A 308 2.84 8.58 -22.22
CA LEU A 308 2.78 7.27 -22.87
C LEU A 308 1.72 6.36 -22.22
N GLY A 309 1.34 6.63 -20.97
CA GLY A 309 0.30 5.89 -20.25
C GLY A 309 0.56 4.38 -20.27
N VAL A 310 -0.42 3.60 -20.74
CA VAL A 310 -0.31 2.12 -20.82
C VAL A 310 0.74 1.62 -21.83
N ASN A 311 1.22 2.47 -22.72
CA ASN A 311 2.24 2.13 -23.70
C ASN A 311 3.67 2.45 -23.21
N ALA A 312 3.82 2.97 -21.98
CA ALA A 312 5.13 3.21 -21.41
C ALA A 312 5.91 1.89 -21.30
N PRO A 313 7.19 1.88 -21.73
CA PRO A 313 8.02 0.70 -21.56
C PRO A 313 8.31 0.46 -20.07
N GLU A 314 8.29 -0.82 -19.69
CA GLU A 314 8.57 -1.23 -18.31
C GLU A 314 9.83 -2.07 -18.21
N ILE A 315 10.49 -1.92 -17.06
CA ILE A 315 11.51 -2.88 -16.61
C ILE A 315 10.80 -4.20 -16.30
N VAL A 316 11.37 -5.30 -16.76
CA VAL A 316 11.02 -6.64 -16.28
C VAL A 316 11.97 -6.95 -15.12
N PRO A 317 11.52 -6.82 -13.85
CA PRO A 317 12.41 -6.99 -12.72
C PRO A 317 12.86 -8.45 -12.61
N THR A 318 14.09 -8.62 -12.13
CA THR A 318 14.65 -9.93 -11.79
C THR A 318 14.88 -10.02 -10.29
N GLN A 319 15.16 -11.21 -9.77
CA GLN A 319 15.56 -11.37 -8.38
C GLN A 319 16.77 -10.50 -8.03
N GLN A 320 17.75 -10.42 -8.96
CA GLN A 320 18.93 -9.58 -8.77
C GLN A 320 18.60 -8.09 -8.79
N TYR A 321 17.69 -7.64 -9.67
CA TYR A 321 17.22 -6.24 -9.69
C TYR A 321 16.67 -5.81 -8.31
N ARG A 322 15.91 -6.67 -7.65
CA ARG A 322 15.39 -6.41 -6.30
C ARG A 322 16.50 -6.31 -5.27
N GLN A 323 17.46 -7.28 -5.30
CA GLN A 323 18.57 -7.30 -4.35
C GLN A 323 19.47 -6.07 -4.53
N ASP A 324 19.87 -5.76 -5.78
CA ASP A 324 20.70 -4.59 -6.06
C ASP A 324 20.01 -3.30 -5.60
N GLY A 325 18.70 -3.16 -5.84
CA GLY A 325 17.92 -2.00 -5.41
C GLY A 325 17.86 -1.88 -3.89
N PHE A 326 17.72 -2.99 -3.16
CA PHE A 326 17.74 -2.99 -1.70
C PHE A 326 19.11 -2.62 -1.14
N ASP A 327 20.18 -3.18 -1.72
CA ASP A 327 21.56 -2.95 -1.26
C ASP A 327 22.05 -1.52 -1.55
N ASN A 328 21.55 -0.89 -2.61
CA ASN A 328 21.98 0.45 -3.06
C ASN A 328 20.98 1.59 -2.78
N TRP A 329 19.86 1.28 -2.07
CA TRP A 329 18.79 2.22 -1.66
C TRP A 329 17.91 2.74 -2.81
N GLU A 330 17.89 2.04 -3.95
CA GLU A 330 16.89 2.25 -5.02
C GLU A 330 15.56 1.53 -4.75
N LEU A 331 15.52 0.71 -3.71
CA LEU A 331 14.33 0.05 -3.19
C LEU A 331 14.25 0.32 -1.68
N THR A 332 13.31 1.17 -1.29
CA THR A 332 13.16 1.66 0.09
C THR A 332 11.79 1.30 0.66
N ASP A 333 11.69 1.31 1.99
CA ASP A 333 10.42 1.08 2.70
C ASP A 333 9.69 2.41 2.88
N ASP A 334 8.72 2.69 1.98
CA ASP A 334 8.10 4.00 1.90
C ASP A 334 6.62 3.99 2.28
N HIS A 335 5.88 2.93 1.93
CA HIS A 335 4.42 3.01 2.00
C HIS A 335 3.75 1.64 2.13
N GLY A 336 2.70 1.62 2.95
CA GLY A 336 1.80 0.48 3.09
C GLY A 336 0.49 0.69 2.33
N MET A 337 0.06 -0.33 1.57
CA MET A 337 -1.19 -0.33 0.79
C MET A 337 -1.88 -1.69 0.88
N HIS A 338 -3.11 -1.79 0.37
CA HIS A 338 -3.92 -3.01 0.44
C HIS A 338 -4.29 -3.52 -0.96
N ILE A 339 -3.70 -4.65 -1.40
CA ILE A 339 -4.02 -5.29 -2.68
C ILE A 339 -5.30 -6.11 -2.52
N TYR A 340 -6.31 -5.83 -3.38
CA TYR A 340 -7.64 -6.45 -3.27
C TYR A 340 -8.23 -6.94 -4.58
N GLY A 341 -7.53 -6.80 -5.70
CA GLY A 341 -8.09 -7.22 -6.97
C GLY A 341 -7.08 -7.24 -8.11
N LEU A 342 -7.59 -7.65 -9.27
CA LEU A 342 -6.88 -7.77 -10.52
C LEU A 342 -7.70 -7.14 -11.65
N ALA A 343 -7.08 -6.35 -12.49
CA ALA A 343 -7.66 -5.73 -13.67
C ALA A 343 -6.70 -5.86 -14.87
N LYS A 344 -7.21 -5.58 -16.05
CA LYS A 344 -6.39 -5.44 -17.25
C LYS A 344 -6.72 -4.14 -17.97
N ASP A 345 -5.74 -3.57 -18.63
CA ASP A 345 -5.93 -2.43 -19.52
C ASP A 345 -6.48 -2.83 -20.89
N GLN A 346 -6.69 -1.84 -21.77
CA GLN A 346 -7.16 -2.04 -23.14
C GLN A 346 -6.20 -2.83 -24.03
N ASN A 347 -4.94 -3.01 -23.63
CA ASN A 347 -3.93 -3.80 -24.32
C ASN A 347 -3.81 -5.22 -23.77
N GLY A 348 -4.58 -5.53 -22.68
CA GLY A 348 -4.54 -6.83 -22.02
C GLY A 348 -3.44 -6.97 -20.96
N LYS A 349 -2.67 -5.89 -20.65
CA LYS A 349 -1.70 -5.90 -19.55
C LYS A 349 -2.43 -5.95 -18.22
N GLU A 350 -1.97 -6.81 -17.31
CA GLU A 350 -2.56 -7.00 -16.00
C GLU A 350 -2.00 -6.03 -14.95
N TYR A 351 -2.90 -5.60 -14.08
CA TYR A 351 -2.62 -4.71 -12.96
C TYR A 351 -3.29 -5.22 -11.69
N TYR A 352 -2.62 -5.11 -10.57
CA TYR A 352 -3.26 -5.25 -9.28
C TYR A 352 -4.08 -4.00 -8.96
N MET A 353 -5.26 -4.20 -8.38
CA MET A 353 -6.09 -3.14 -7.81
C MET A 353 -5.68 -2.98 -6.35
N VAL A 354 -5.23 -1.79 -5.99
CA VAL A 354 -4.61 -1.52 -4.69
C VAL A 354 -5.31 -0.33 -4.04
N LYS A 355 -5.86 -0.55 -2.84
CA LYS A 355 -6.47 0.49 -2.02
C LYS A 355 -5.38 1.29 -1.34
N ASN A 356 -5.40 2.61 -1.52
CA ASN A 356 -4.54 3.56 -0.83
C ASN A 356 -5.29 4.25 0.31
N SER A 357 -4.57 4.87 1.21
CA SER A 357 -5.07 5.61 2.37
C SER A 357 -4.91 7.13 2.25
N TRP A 358 -5.12 7.68 1.03
CA TRP A 358 -5.01 9.11 0.74
C TRP A 358 -6.37 9.75 0.36
N GLY A 359 -7.48 9.15 0.81
CA GLY A 359 -8.83 9.59 0.49
C GLY A 359 -9.32 9.17 -0.90
N GLU A 360 -10.60 9.38 -1.14
CA GLU A 360 -11.25 9.13 -2.43
C GLU A 360 -10.98 10.27 -3.41
N TYR A 361 -9.79 10.35 -3.98
CA TYR A 361 -9.47 11.33 -5.00
C TYR A 361 -8.96 10.70 -6.30
N GLY A 362 -8.81 11.53 -7.33
CA GLY A 362 -8.32 11.10 -8.64
C GLY A 362 -9.35 10.33 -9.47
N ASP A 363 -8.93 9.88 -10.63
CA ASP A 363 -9.79 9.20 -11.61
C ASP A 363 -10.34 7.85 -11.09
N TYR A 364 -9.64 7.22 -10.16
CA TYR A 364 -9.95 5.89 -9.62
C TYR A 364 -10.36 5.91 -8.14
N LYS A 365 -10.73 7.09 -7.62
CA LYS A 365 -11.31 7.26 -6.27
C LYS A 365 -10.54 6.51 -5.17
N GLY A 366 -9.23 6.76 -5.09
CA GLY A 366 -8.36 6.15 -4.06
C GLY A 366 -7.90 4.72 -4.33
N THR A 367 -8.22 4.15 -5.49
CA THR A 367 -7.60 2.91 -5.99
C THR A 367 -6.39 3.23 -6.88
N TRP A 368 -5.33 2.49 -6.72
CA TRP A 368 -4.17 2.47 -7.62
C TRP A 368 -4.18 1.20 -8.45
N TYR A 369 -3.82 1.34 -9.73
CA TYR A 369 -3.57 0.21 -10.64
C TYR A 369 -2.05 0.06 -10.78
N MET A 370 -1.51 -0.99 -10.17
CA MET A 370 -0.08 -1.27 -10.16
C MET A 370 0.22 -2.45 -11.06
N THR A 371 1.15 -2.29 -12.00
CA THR A 371 1.55 -3.40 -12.88
C THR A 371 2.16 -4.54 -12.07
N LYS A 372 2.08 -5.77 -12.59
CA LYS A 372 2.77 -6.91 -11.97
C LYS A 372 4.28 -6.69 -11.87
N ALA A 373 4.87 -5.98 -12.85
CA ALA A 373 6.28 -5.62 -12.82
C ALA A 373 6.61 -4.64 -11.69
N PHE A 374 5.74 -3.63 -11.45
CA PHE A 374 5.91 -2.71 -10.33
C PHE A 374 5.88 -3.46 -9.00
N VAL A 375 4.86 -4.26 -8.77
CA VAL A 375 4.74 -5.04 -7.52
C VAL A 375 5.90 -6.01 -7.36
N ALA A 376 6.28 -6.75 -8.42
CA ALA A 376 7.42 -7.66 -8.37
C ALA A 376 8.73 -6.94 -8.04
N GLY A 377 8.95 -5.75 -8.61
CA GLY A 377 10.19 -4.99 -8.41
C GLY A 377 10.25 -4.22 -7.08
N LYS A 378 9.10 -3.76 -6.57
CA LYS A 378 9.03 -2.76 -5.50
C LYS A 378 8.43 -3.25 -4.17
N THR A 379 8.06 -4.51 -4.05
CA THR A 379 7.62 -5.09 -2.78
C THR A 379 8.77 -5.19 -1.78
N MET A 380 8.62 -4.65 -0.58
CA MET A 380 9.52 -4.93 0.56
C MET A 380 9.11 -6.24 1.22
N ASP A 381 7.92 -6.27 1.75
CA ASP A 381 7.26 -7.44 2.29
C ASP A 381 5.73 -7.31 2.17
N PHE A 382 5.01 -8.31 2.61
CA PHE A 382 3.56 -8.24 2.75
C PHE A 382 3.04 -9.23 3.78
N LEU A 383 1.97 -8.83 4.49
CA LEU A 383 1.25 -9.70 5.41
C LEU A 383 0.10 -10.42 4.66
N ILE A 384 -0.03 -11.72 4.92
CA ILE A 384 -1.01 -12.56 4.25
C ILE A 384 -1.53 -13.67 5.18
N ASN A 385 -2.75 -14.14 4.94
CA ASN A 385 -3.24 -15.36 5.57
C ASN A 385 -2.48 -16.58 5.02
N LYS A 386 -1.91 -17.41 5.88
CA LYS A 386 -1.12 -18.61 5.48
C LYS A 386 -1.90 -19.57 4.58
N ASN A 387 -3.24 -19.60 4.68
CA ASN A 387 -4.09 -20.42 3.82
C ASN A 387 -4.17 -19.92 2.37
N ALA A 388 -3.77 -18.68 2.11
CA ALA A 388 -3.67 -18.10 0.78
C ALA A 388 -2.38 -18.52 0.04
N ILE A 389 -1.40 -19.08 0.75
CA ILE A 389 -0.12 -19.51 0.16
C ILE A 389 -0.31 -20.85 -0.54
N PRO A 390 0.20 -21.05 -1.78
CA PRO A 390 0.16 -22.34 -2.47
C PRO A 390 0.71 -23.49 -1.63
N LYS A 391 0.08 -24.65 -1.69
CA LYS A 391 0.41 -25.82 -0.83
C LYS A 391 1.88 -26.28 -0.96
N ASP A 392 2.43 -26.21 -2.17
CA ASP A 392 3.83 -26.57 -2.44
C ASP A 392 4.79 -25.59 -1.75
N ILE A 393 4.48 -24.29 -1.76
CA ILE A 393 5.28 -23.26 -1.08
C ILE A 393 5.12 -23.38 0.44
N ARG A 394 3.90 -23.56 0.97
CA ARG A 394 3.69 -23.82 2.41
C ARG A 394 4.54 -24.98 2.93
N LYS A 395 4.58 -26.07 2.16
CA LYS A 395 5.41 -27.23 2.51
C LYS A 395 6.89 -26.88 2.61
N LYS A 396 7.41 -26.03 1.70
CA LYS A 396 8.81 -25.57 1.74
C LYS A 396 9.09 -24.66 2.94
N LEU A 397 8.08 -23.85 3.34
CA LEU A 397 8.16 -22.94 4.47
C LEU A 397 7.92 -23.62 5.83
N GLY A 398 7.43 -24.84 5.85
CA GLY A 398 7.10 -25.59 7.07
C GLY A 398 5.86 -25.10 7.80
N ILE A 399 4.85 -24.55 7.08
CA ILE A 399 3.61 -23.94 7.62
C ILE A 399 2.37 -24.53 6.98
#